data_8b14c8d11a1bcda8649ba32b71a3baf3
#
_entry.id   8b14c8d11a1bcda8649ba32b71a3baf3
#
_cell.length_a   1.000
_cell.length_b   1.000
_cell.length_c   1.000
_cell.angle_alpha   90.00
_cell.angle_beta   90.00
_cell.angle_gamma   90.00
#
_symmetry.space_group_name_H-M   'P 1'
#
loop_
_entity.id
_entity.type
_entity.pdbx_description
1 polymer ?
#
loop_
_entity_poly.entity_id
_entity_poly.type
_entity_poly.pdbx_seq_one_letter_code
_entity_poly.pdbx_strand_id
1 'polypeptide(L)'
;FLPEWASPGHRGCMVGNNSASVVSDAILKGVTPEEDIATLYEAMLAGRRKVHPTVSSTGRLGHEYYNTLGYIPYDVGINENAARTLEYAYDDWCIYQLALSLGKSKKELAPFAKRALNYRNLFDPAHKLMRGKNEDGTFQSPFNPLKWGDAFTEGTSWHYSWTDFHDPQGIIDLMGGKDSFN
;
A
#
# COMPACT_ATOMS: atom_id res chain seq x y z
N PHE A 1 7.02 15.00 5.99
CA PHE A 1 6.66 13.58 6.23
C PHE A 1 5.79 13.50 7.48
N LEU A 2 4.73 12.73 7.42
CA LEU A 2 3.93 12.38 8.58
C LEU A 2 4.57 11.18 9.29
N PRO A 3 4.50 11.08 10.63
CA PRO A 3 5.00 9.93 11.37
C PRO A 3 4.11 8.70 11.11
N GLU A 4 4.73 7.52 11.09
CA GLU A 4 4.05 6.24 10.91
C GLU A 4 3.66 5.60 12.25
N TRP A 5 4.13 6.14 13.34
CA TRP A 5 3.96 5.60 14.68
C TRP A 5 3.77 6.72 15.72
N ALA A 6 3.02 6.45 16.77
CA ALA A 6 2.82 7.37 17.90
C ALA A 6 4.09 7.44 18.79
N SER A 7 5.17 7.97 18.25
CA SER A 7 6.45 8.16 18.96
C SER A 7 7.01 9.56 18.68
N PRO A 8 7.88 10.10 19.55
CA PRO A 8 8.57 11.35 19.25
C PRO A 8 9.46 11.20 18.01
N GLY A 9 9.06 11.84 16.92
CA GLY A 9 9.75 11.78 15.62
C GLY A 9 9.50 10.50 14.83
N HIS A 10 10.23 10.35 13.73
CA HIS A 10 10.13 9.22 12.83
C HIS A 10 10.92 8.01 13.35
N ARG A 11 10.32 6.82 13.22
CA ARG A 11 10.99 5.55 13.51
C ARG A 11 10.81 4.59 12.33
N GLY A 12 11.86 3.88 11.97
CA GLY A 12 11.85 2.87 10.91
C GLY A 12 11.36 1.51 11.43
N CYS A 13 10.15 1.43 11.95
CA CYS A 13 9.64 0.23 12.59
C CYS A 13 8.36 -0.35 11.96
N MET A 14 7.78 0.34 10.98
CA MET A 14 6.55 -0.10 10.31
C MET A 14 6.72 -0.14 8.80
N VAL A 15 5.93 -0.98 8.15
CA VAL A 15 5.77 -1.05 6.70
C VAL A 15 4.54 -0.26 6.29
N GLY A 16 4.56 0.36 5.12
CA GLY A 16 3.46 1.21 4.66
C GLY A 16 3.70 2.69 4.91
N ASN A 17 2.71 3.49 4.59
CA ASN A 17 2.64 4.92 4.88
C ASN A 17 1.29 5.24 5.54
N ASN A 18 0.99 4.48 6.60
CA ASN A 18 -0.34 4.37 7.22
C ASN A 18 -0.83 5.67 7.89
N SER A 19 0.01 6.70 7.98
CA SER A 19 -0.46 8.05 8.27
C SER A 19 -1.52 8.53 7.26
N ALA A 20 -1.50 8.00 6.02
CA ALA A 20 -2.52 8.31 5.03
C ALA A 20 -3.91 7.81 5.44
N SER A 21 -4.02 6.61 6.00
CA SER A 21 -5.30 6.07 6.49
C SER A 21 -5.82 6.84 7.70
N VAL A 22 -4.94 7.10 8.69
CA VAL A 22 -5.31 7.83 9.92
C VAL A 22 -5.77 9.25 9.61
N VAL A 23 -5.02 9.99 8.79
CA VAL A 23 -5.36 11.38 8.45
C VAL A 23 -6.62 11.43 7.59
N SER A 24 -6.77 10.53 6.61
CA SER A 24 -7.98 10.48 5.80
C SER A 24 -9.22 10.19 6.64
N ASP A 25 -9.14 9.23 7.55
CA ASP A 25 -10.24 8.87 8.44
C ASP A 25 -10.62 10.03 9.36
N ALA A 26 -9.63 10.70 9.96
CA ALA A 26 -9.86 11.85 10.84
C ALA A 26 -10.54 13.02 10.10
N ILE A 27 -10.10 13.33 8.89
CA ILE A 27 -10.71 14.39 8.08
C ILE A 27 -12.13 14.01 7.66
N LEU A 28 -12.33 12.80 7.14
CA LEU A 28 -13.64 12.32 6.69
C LEU A 28 -14.67 12.23 7.82
N LYS A 29 -14.23 11.99 9.06
CA LYS A 29 -15.06 12.01 10.26
C LYS A 29 -15.27 13.39 10.86
N GLY A 30 -14.66 14.43 10.30
CA GLY A 30 -14.80 15.82 10.76
C GLY A 30 -14.18 16.09 12.12
N VAL A 31 -13.16 15.29 12.54
CA VAL A 31 -12.45 15.53 13.81
C VAL A 31 -11.16 16.35 13.65
N THR A 32 -10.78 16.63 12.41
CA THR A 32 -9.63 17.49 12.09
C THR A 32 -10.08 18.94 11.96
N PRO A 33 -9.36 19.92 12.57
CA PRO A 33 -9.61 21.35 12.34
C PRO A 33 -9.53 21.70 10.86
N GLU A 34 -10.45 22.55 10.37
CA GLU A 34 -10.55 22.89 8.94
C GLU A 34 -9.26 23.55 8.41
N GLU A 35 -8.61 24.37 9.22
CA GLU A 35 -7.35 25.06 8.91
C GLU A 35 -6.18 24.09 8.66
N ASP A 36 -6.22 22.87 9.22
CA ASP A 36 -5.15 21.88 9.10
C ASP A 36 -5.32 20.96 7.89
N ILE A 37 -6.52 20.85 7.32
CA ILE A 37 -6.85 19.88 6.27
C ILE A 37 -5.91 20.01 5.05
N ALA A 38 -5.71 21.24 4.57
CA ALA A 38 -4.86 21.49 3.42
C ALA A 38 -3.40 21.07 3.67
N THR A 39 -2.86 21.40 4.84
CA THR A 39 -1.50 21.06 5.24
C THR A 39 -1.31 19.55 5.37
N LEU A 40 -2.26 18.86 5.98
CA LEU A 40 -2.24 17.40 6.15
C LEU A 40 -2.36 16.69 4.80
N TYR A 41 -3.23 17.15 3.91
CA TYR A 41 -3.36 16.60 2.57
C TYR A 41 -2.04 16.71 1.78
N GLU A 42 -1.39 17.88 1.76
CA GLU A 42 -0.10 18.07 1.10
C GLU A 42 1.01 17.21 1.74
N ALA A 43 1.00 17.05 3.06
CA ALA A 43 1.96 16.19 3.75
C ALA A 43 1.81 14.71 3.35
N MET A 44 0.58 14.22 3.18
CA MET A 44 0.31 12.88 2.64
C MET A 44 0.83 12.73 1.21
N LEU A 45 0.58 13.73 0.35
CA LEU A 45 1.08 13.74 -1.02
C LEU A 45 2.61 13.75 -1.10
N ALA A 46 3.29 14.42 -0.18
CA ALA A 46 4.75 14.43 -0.12
C ALA A 46 5.32 13.06 0.29
N GLY A 47 4.71 12.40 1.27
CA GLY A 47 5.15 11.08 1.77
C GLY A 47 5.17 9.99 0.70
N ARG A 48 4.27 10.03 -0.27
CA ARG A 48 4.18 9.02 -1.35
C ARG A 48 5.27 9.11 -2.43
N ARG A 49 6.00 10.23 -2.50
CA ARG A 49 6.98 10.51 -3.58
C ARG A 49 8.42 10.42 -3.11
N LYS A 50 8.64 10.22 -1.84
CA LYS A 50 9.97 10.33 -1.23
C LYS A 50 10.12 9.32 -0.10
N VAL A 51 11.37 9.04 0.19
CA VAL A 51 11.80 8.40 1.43
C VAL A 51 12.33 9.49 2.36
N HIS A 52 12.13 9.33 3.66
CA HIS A 52 12.70 10.27 4.63
C HIS A 52 14.24 10.21 4.57
N PRO A 53 14.96 11.34 4.62
CA PRO A 53 16.40 11.37 4.38
C PRO A 53 17.23 10.56 5.38
N THR A 54 16.72 10.34 6.59
CA THR A 54 17.45 9.65 7.67
C THR A 54 16.73 8.41 8.22
N VAL A 55 15.47 8.18 7.84
CA VAL A 55 14.67 7.03 8.26
C VAL A 55 14.07 6.37 7.03
N SER A 56 14.77 5.37 6.51
CA SER A 56 14.49 4.78 5.18
C SER A 56 13.11 4.11 5.02
N SER A 57 12.46 3.72 6.12
CA SER A 57 11.10 3.16 6.06
C SER A 57 10.01 4.23 6.07
N THR A 58 10.31 5.46 6.46
CA THR A 58 9.35 6.57 6.49
C THR A 58 9.19 7.17 5.10
N GLY A 59 7.96 7.35 4.67
CA GLY A 59 7.60 7.60 3.29
C GLY A 59 7.43 6.27 2.54
N ARG A 60 7.65 6.26 1.23
CA ARG A 60 7.46 5.05 0.41
C ARG A 60 8.79 4.54 -0.14
N LEU A 61 9.46 3.67 0.61
CA LEU A 61 10.63 2.96 0.11
C LEU A 61 10.24 2.12 -1.12
N GLY A 62 11.01 2.24 -2.23
CA GLY A 62 10.71 1.58 -3.50
C GLY A 62 9.62 2.28 -4.32
N HIS A 63 9.31 3.55 -4.02
CA HIS A 63 8.28 4.32 -4.72
C HIS A 63 8.52 4.42 -6.23
N GLU A 64 9.76 4.39 -6.69
CA GLU A 64 10.10 4.41 -8.12
C GLU A 64 9.53 3.19 -8.83
N TYR A 65 9.75 2.00 -8.28
CA TYR A 65 9.20 0.73 -8.79
C TYR A 65 7.69 0.71 -8.69
N TYR A 66 7.16 1.05 -7.50
CA TYR A 66 5.73 1.05 -7.27
C TYR A 66 4.97 1.98 -8.22
N ASN A 67 5.53 3.16 -8.55
CA ASN A 67 4.90 4.12 -9.45
C ASN A 67 5.01 3.72 -10.93
N THR A 68 6.01 2.94 -11.32
CA THR A 68 6.26 2.54 -12.72
C THR A 68 5.72 1.16 -13.04
N LEU A 69 6.02 0.17 -12.21
CA LEU A 69 5.63 -1.23 -12.41
C LEU A 69 4.29 -1.58 -11.75
N GLY A 70 3.86 -0.79 -10.77
CA GLY A 70 2.68 -1.07 -9.95
C GLY A 70 2.95 -2.04 -8.79
N TYR A 71 4.21 -2.36 -8.52
CA TYR A 71 4.65 -3.15 -7.38
C TYR A 71 6.14 -2.90 -7.10
N ILE A 72 6.60 -3.30 -5.92
CA ILE A 72 8.02 -3.29 -5.57
C ILE A 72 8.57 -4.69 -5.84
N PRO A 73 9.58 -4.83 -6.72
CA PRO A 73 10.12 -6.14 -7.08
C PRO A 73 10.78 -6.86 -5.91
N TYR A 74 10.71 -8.19 -5.95
CA TYR A 74 11.29 -9.06 -4.94
C TYR A 74 12.82 -9.08 -4.98
N ASP A 75 13.41 -8.97 -6.16
CA ASP A 75 14.81 -9.17 -6.47
C ASP A 75 15.66 -7.87 -6.50
N VAL A 76 15.13 -6.75 -6.05
CA VAL A 76 15.81 -5.44 -6.05
C VAL A 76 16.44 -5.04 -4.70
N GLY A 77 16.49 -5.98 -3.74
CA GLY A 77 17.12 -5.75 -2.44
C GLY A 77 16.29 -4.90 -1.47
N ILE A 78 15.00 -4.73 -1.71
CA ILE A 78 14.07 -4.08 -0.79
C ILE A 78 13.30 -5.18 -0.03
N ASN A 79 13.53 -5.27 1.28
CA ASN A 79 12.83 -6.21 2.15
C ASN A 79 11.34 -5.89 2.23
N GLU A 80 10.53 -6.93 2.50
CA GLU A 80 9.08 -6.77 2.72
C GLU A 80 8.36 -6.14 1.51
N ASN A 81 8.87 -6.38 0.31
CA ASN A 81 8.44 -5.72 -0.92
C ASN A 81 6.97 -5.97 -1.27
N ALA A 82 6.45 -7.19 -1.07
CA ALA A 82 5.05 -7.49 -1.29
C ALA A 82 4.17 -6.79 -0.24
N ALA A 83 4.52 -6.85 1.05
CA ALA A 83 3.80 -6.14 2.10
C ALA A 83 3.73 -4.63 1.80
N ARG A 84 4.86 -4.00 1.45
CA ARG A 84 4.89 -2.56 1.08
C ARG A 84 3.97 -2.26 -0.09
N THR A 85 3.94 -3.11 -1.10
CA THR A 85 3.07 -2.91 -2.27
C THR A 85 1.59 -2.93 -1.87
N LEU A 86 1.18 -3.88 -1.03
CA LEU A 86 -0.20 -4.02 -0.57
C LEU A 86 -0.62 -2.84 0.33
N GLU A 87 0.22 -2.48 1.29
CA GLU A 87 0.00 -1.32 2.15
C GLU A 87 -0.11 0.00 1.35
N TYR A 88 0.76 0.22 0.36
CA TYR A 88 0.69 1.41 -0.48
C TYR A 88 -0.56 1.45 -1.37
N ALA A 89 -1.10 0.30 -1.77
CA ALA A 89 -2.35 0.25 -2.52
C ALA A 89 -3.53 0.71 -1.64
N TYR A 90 -3.58 0.28 -0.39
CA TYR A 90 -4.55 0.75 0.59
C TYR A 90 -4.38 2.23 0.93
N ASP A 91 -3.15 2.69 1.14
CA ASP A 91 -2.85 4.10 1.36
C ASP A 91 -3.33 4.99 0.19
N ASP A 92 -3.10 4.55 -1.05
CA ASP A 92 -3.56 5.29 -2.23
C ASP A 92 -5.09 5.30 -2.34
N TRP A 93 -5.79 4.25 -1.91
CA TRP A 93 -7.24 4.26 -1.80
C TRP A 93 -7.72 5.29 -0.75
N CYS A 94 -7.07 5.35 0.42
CA CYS A 94 -7.39 6.32 1.46
C CYS A 94 -7.21 7.76 0.95
N ILE A 95 -6.10 8.04 0.26
CA ILE A 95 -5.85 9.35 -0.36
C ILE A 95 -6.89 9.65 -1.44
N TYR A 96 -7.28 8.65 -2.25
CA TYR A 96 -8.33 8.79 -3.25
C TYR A 96 -9.67 9.21 -2.62
N GLN A 97 -10.11 8.53 -1.55
CA GLN A 97 -11.36 8.84 -0.86
C GLN A 97 -11.35 10.26 -0.28
N LEU A 98 -10.24 10.64 0.36
CA LEU A 98 -10.09 11.99 0.88
C LEU A 98 -10.09 13.04 -0.25
N ALA A 99 -9.30 12.83 -1.31
CA ALA A 99 -9.25 13.73 -2.44
C ALA A 99 -10.62 13.90 -3.11
N LEU A 100 -11.40 12.82 -3.20
CA LEU A 100 -12.77 12.85 -3.71
C LEU A 100 -13.68 13.72 -2.84
N SER A 101 -13.62 13.56 -1.51
CA SER A 101 -14.41 14.36 -0.56
C SER A 101 -14.03 15.84 -0.58
N LEU A 102 -12.77 16.16 -0.86
CA LEU A 102 -12.26 17.53 -1.00
C LEU A 102 -12.55 18.14 -2.39
N GLY A 103 -13.29 17.46 -3.25
CA GLY A 103 -13.68 17.97 -4.57
C GLY A 103 -12.51 18.10 -5.56
N LYS A 104 -11.44 17.33 -5.39
CA LYS A 104 -10.28 17.38 -6.29
C LYS A 104 -10.66 16.95 -7.71
N SER A 105 -9.93 17.44 -8.69
CA SER A 105 -10.19 17.17 -10.11
C SER A 105 -10.01 15.70 -10.48
N LYS A 106 -10.71 15.23 -11.53
CA LYS A 106 -10.52 13.86 -12.06
C LYS A 106 -9.05 13.56 -12.41
N LYS A 107 -8.29 14.55 -12.85
CA LYS A 107 -6.87 14.42 -13.16
C LYS A 107 -6.03 14.13 -11.90
N GLU A 108 -6.37 14.75 -10.78
CA GLU A 108 -5.71 14.48 -9.49
C GLU A 108 -6.13 13.13 -8.90
N LEU A 109 -7.37 12.73 -9.06
CA LEU A 109 -7.93 11.47 -8.55
C LEU A 109 -7.39 10.24 -9.29
N ALA A 110 -7.26 10.30 -10.60
CA ALA A 110 -6.98 9.15 -11.47
C ALA A 110 -5.72 8.35 -11.06
N PRO A 111 -4.58 8.95 -10.70
CA PRO A 111 -3.41 8.19 -10.27
C PRO A 111 -3.63 7.37 -8.99
N PHE A 112 -4.42 7.86 -8.06
CA PHE A 112 -4.72 7.16 -6.81
C PHE A 112 -5.69 6.01 -7.05
N ALA A 113 -6.77 6.26 -7.80
CA ALA A 113 -7.71 5.22 -8.19
C ALA A 113 -7.02 4.05 -8.92
N LYS A 114 -6.06 4.36 -9.82
CA LYS A 114 -5.26 3.35 -10.51
C LYS A 114 -4.39 2.56 -9.53
N ARG A 115 -3.64 3.24 -8.66
CA ARG A 115 -2.69 2.59 -7.75
C ARG A 115 -3.35 1.84 -6.61
N ALA A 116 -4.57 2.22 -6.21
CA ALA A 116 -5.38 1.43 -5.29
C ALA A 116 -5.61 -0.02 -5.77
N LEU A 117 -5.49 -0.27 -7.06
CA LEU A 117 -5.62 -1.61 -7.66
C LEU A 117 -4.28 -2.34 -7.83
N ASN A 118 -3.17 -1.76 -7.40
CA ASN A 118 -1.84 -2.33 -7.59
C ASN A 118 -1.62 -3.66 -6.86
N TYR A 119 -2.38 -3.95 -5.80
CA TYR A 119 -2.37 -5.24 -5.12
C TYR A 119 -2.58 -6.41 -6.09
N ARG A 120 -3.36 -6.22 -7.16
CA ARG A 120 -3.65 -7.23 -8.19
C ARG A 120 -2.40 -7.73 -8.89
N ASN A 121 -1.34 -6.93 -8.96
CA ASN A 121 -0.08 -7.32 -9.59
C ASN A 121 0.65 -8.44 -8.84
N LEU A 122 0.39 -8.59 -7.54
CA LEU A 122 1.01 -9.60 -6.68
C LEU A 122 0.16 -10.87 -6.52
N PHE A 123 -1.06 -10.88 -7.03
CA PHE A 123 -1.91 -12.06 -6.96
C PHE A 123 -1.41 -13.14 -7.91
N ASP A 124 -1.02 -14.29 -7.35
CA ASP A 124 -0.64 -15.48 -8.11
C ASP A 124 -1.86 -16.37 -8.34
N PRO A 125 -2.39 -16.44 -9.56
CA PRO A 125 -3.60 -17.23 -9.83
C PRO A 125 -3.41 -18.73 -9.69
N ALA A 126 -2.14 -19.22 -9.77
CA ALA A 126 -1.85 -20.65 -9.62
C ALA A 126 -1.98 -21.11 -8.16
N HIS A 127 -1.66 -20.22 -7.21
CA HIS A 127 -1.75 -20.51 -5.78
C HIS A 127 -2.95 -19.82 -5.11
N LYS A 128 -3.61 -18.89 -5.80
CA LYS A 128 -4.68 -18.03 -5.28
C LYS A 128 -4.26 -17.22 -4.03
N LEU A 129 -3.02 -16.79 -4.00
CA LEU A 129 -2.41 -16.07 -2.87
C LEU A 129 -1.57 -14.91 -3.39
N MET A 130 -1.32 -13.92 -2.52
CA MET A 130 -0.33 -12.88 -2.78
C MET A 130 1.08 -13.46 -2.72
N ARG A 131 1.92 -13.07 -3.69
CA ARG A 131 3.28 -13.60 -3.84
C ARG A 131 4.24 -12.50 -4.30
N GLY A 132 5.47 -12.53 -3.83
CA GLY A 132 6.52 -11.66 -4.32
C GLY A 132 6.72 -11.82 -5.84
N LYS A 133 6.99 -10.72 -6.53
CA LYS A 133 7.15 -10.68 -7.98
C LYS A 133 8.47 -9.99 -8.34
N ASN A 134 9.24 -10.57 -9.23
CA ASN A 134 10.52 -10.06 -9.70
C ASN A 134 10.35 -8.87 -10.65
N GLU A 135 11.42 -8.11 -10.89
CA GLU A 135 11.40 -6.95 -11.79
C GLU A 135 11.01 -7.32 -13.22
N ASP A 136 11.36 -8.52 -13.67
CA ASP A 136 10.99 -9.05 -14.98
C ASP A 136 9.52 -9.52 -15.11
N GLY A 137 8.75 -9.42 -14.01
CA GLY A 137 7.34 -9.81 -13.97
C GLY A 137 7.09 -11.28 -13.63
N THR A 138 8.12 -12.10 -13.43
CA THR A 138 7.96 -13.48 -12.93
C THR A 138 7.70 -13.50 -11.43
N PHE A 139 6.97 -14.51 -10.95
CA PHE A 139 6.80 -14.66 -9.50
C PHE A 139 8.05 -15.27 -8.86
N GLN A 140 8.34 -14.82 -7.64
CA GLN A 140 9.39 -15.35 -6.78
C GLN A 140 9.37 -16.89 -6.74
N SER A 141 10.55 -17.53 -6.85
CA SER A 141 10.68 -18.99 -6.77
C SER A 141 11.99 -19.34 -6.04
N PRO A 142 12.01 -20.36 -5.15
CA PRO A 142 10.88 -21.20 -4.73
C PRO A 142 9.86 -20.42 -3.88
N PHE A 143 8.61 -20.89 -3.84
CA PHE A 143 7.54 -20.28 -3.07
C PHE A 143 7.05 -21.20 -1.94
N ASN A 144 7.09 -20.69 -0.73
CA ASN A 144 6.47 -21.32 0.43
C ASN A 144 5.45 -20.33 1.05
N PRO A 145 4.13 -20.56 0.90
CA PRO A 145 3.11 -19.64 1.39
C PRO A 145 3.04 -19.52 2.91
N LEU A 146 3.69 -20.43 3.64
CA LEU A 146 3.77 -20.43 5.09
C LEU A 146 5.07 -19.83 5.63
N LYS A 147 5.99 -19.40 4.75
CA LYS A 147 7.23 -18.76 5.16
C LYS A 147 6.93 -17.43 5.84
N TRP A 148 7.38 -17.28 7.07
CA TRP A 148 7.26 -16.05 7.83
C TRP A 148 8.25 -14.99 7.36
N GLY A 149 7.82 -13.75 7.19
CA GLY A 149 8.67 -12.66 6.73
C GLY A 149 8.98 -12.71 5.24
N ASP A 150 10.22 -12.39 4.86
CA ASP A 150 10.72 -12.36 3.48
C ASP A 150 10.03 -11.24 2.64
N ALA A 151 9.16 -11.58 1.71
CA ALA A 151 8.36 -10.61 0.97
C ALA A 151 7.29 -9.91 1.83
N PHE A 152 7.00 -10.44 3.01
CA PHE A 152 5.94 -9.99 3.93
C PHE A 152 6.50 -9.53 5.28
N THR A 153 5.75 -8.75 6.02
CA THR A 153 6.11 -8.22 7.33
C THR A 153 5.35 -8.96 8.42
N GLU A 154 6.07 -9.53 9.38
CA GLU A 154 5.49 -10.20 10.56
C GLU A 154 4.31 -11.15 10.21
N GLY A 155 4.40 -11.78 9.06
CA GLY A 155 3.34 -12.63 8.53
C GLY A 155 3.80 -13.49 7.36
N THR A 156 2.85 -14.13 6.74
CA THR A 156 3.03 -15.04 5.60
C THR A 156 2.16 -14.58 4.43
N SER A 157 2.29 -15.24 3.28
CA SER A 157 1.39 -15.03 2.13
C SER A 157 -0.09 -15.21 2.51
N TRP A 158 -0.40 -16.18 3.38
CA TRP A 158 -1.75 -16.40 3.88
C TRP A 158 -2.34 -15.20 4.63
N HIS A 159 -1.54 -14.53 5.48
CA HIS A 159 -2.00 -13.33 6.19
C HIS A 159 -2.26 -12.19 5.21
N TYR A 160 -1.30 -11.93 4.32
CA TYR A 160 -1.34 -10.78 3.42
C TYR A 160 -2.33 -10.90 2.26
N SER A 161 -2.78 -12.11 1.93
CA SER A 161 -3.81 -12.30 0.89
C SER A 161 -5.19 -11.75 1.30
N TRP A 162 -5.36 -11.33 2.55
CA TRP A 162 -6.60 -10.78 3.11
C TRP A 162 -6.48 -9.31 3.54
N THR A 163 -5.37 -8.63 3.23
CA THR A 163 -5.13 -7.26 3.72
C THR A 163 -5.68 -6.16 2.80
N ASP A 164 -6.26 -6.50 1.66
CA ASP A 164 -6.81 -5.52 0.73
C ASP A 164 -8.24 -5.14 1.11
N PHE A 165 -8.39 -4.52 2.27
CA PHE A 165 -9.67 -4.19 2.91
C PHE A 165 -10.56 -3.24 2.09
N HIS A 166 -9.98 -2.52 1.14
CA HIS A 166 -10.65 -1.54 0.32
C HIS A 166 -11.34 -2.13 -0.92
N ASP A 167 -10.97 -3.36 -1.33
CA ASP A 167 -11.55 -4.02 -2.51
C ASP A 167 -11.78 -5.53 -2.29
N PRO A 168 -12.61 -5.94 -1.30
CA PRO A 168 -12.89 -7.35 -1.05
C PRO A 168 -13.50 -8.06 -2.26
N GLN A 169 -14.33 -7.36 -3.04
CA GLN A 169 -14.90 -7.92 -4.27
C GLN A 169 -13.82 -8.21 -5.31
N GLY A 170 -12.81 -7.35 -5.43
CA GLY A 170 -11.67 -7.58 -6.32
C GLY A 170 -10.87 -8.82 -5.95
N ILE A 171 -10.70 -9.12 -4.66
CA ILE A 171 -10.07 -10.36 -4.20
C ILE A 171 -10.93 -11.58 -4.55
N ILE A 172 -12.23 -11.52 -4.31
CA ILE A 172 -13.17 -12.59 -4.67
C ILE A 172 -13.09 -12.88 -6.19
N ASP A 173 -13.07 -11.84 -7.00
CA ASP A 173 -13.00 -11.97 -8.46
C ASP A 173 -11.67 -12.60 -8.91
N LEU A 174 -10.54 -12.18 -8.32
CA LEU A 174 -9.22 -12.76 -8.59
C LEU A 174 -9.15 -14.25 -8.21
N MET A 175 -9.81 -14.65 -7.15
CA MET A 175 -9.88 -16.05 -6.72
C MET A 175 -10.80 -16.92 -7.57
N GLY A 176 -11.51 -16.33 -8.53
CA GLY A 176 -12.41 -17.06 -9.43
C GLY A 176 -13.89 -17.02 -9.04
N GLY A 177 -14.27 -16.02 -8.23
CA GLY A 177 -15.64 -15.79 -7.79
C GLY A 177 -15.94 -16.40 -6.41
N LYS A 178 -17.16 -16.16 -5.94
CA LYS A 178 -17.61 -16.48 -4.57
C LYS A 178 -17.43 -17.96 -4.20
N ASP A 179 -17.77 -18.87 -5.10
CA ASP A 179 -17.70 -20.31 -4.82
C ASP A 179 -16.26 -20.83 -4.67
N SER A 180 -15.32 -20.12 -5.29
CA SER A 180 -13.89 -20.43 -5.21
C SER A 180 -13.19 -19.74 -4.05
N PHE A 181 -13.80 -18.68 -3.54
CA PHE A 181 -13.32 -17.92 -2.38
C PHE A 181 -13.70 -18.62 -1.06
N ASN A 182 -14.86 -19.26 -0.96
CA ASN A 182 -15.35 -20.01 0.20
C ASN A 182 -14.72 -21.42 0.27
#